data_fc0dab88cd4a43abe23c00a5b765c9f1
#
_entry.id   fc0dab88cd4a43abe23c00a5b765c9f1
#
_cell.length_a   1.000
_cell.length_b   1.000
_cell.length_c   1.000
_cell.angle_alpha   90.00
_cell.angle_beta   90.00
_cell.angle_gamma   90.00
#
_symmetry.space_group_name_H-M   'P 1'
#
loop_
_entity.id
_entity.type
_entity.pdbx_description
1 polymer ?
#
loop_
_entity_poly.entity_id
_entity_poly.type
_entity_poly.pdbx_seq_one_letter_code
_entity_poly.pdbx_strand_id
1 'polypeptide(L)'
;MEQIWFKSYDASIKHEVDVDALGTIVDVFNQSAEKFADQPAYTSVKTTINYRQAKEYVDQFTSFLQNELHLKQGDRLAVMMANLLQYPVVVFGALQAGVIVVNTNPLYTSEEMK
;
A
#
# COMPACT_ATOMS: atom_id res chain seq x y z
N MET A 1 -6.30 -25.23 -22.92
CA MET A 1 -7.17 -24.17 -23.50
C MET A 1 -6.23 -23.11 -24.05
N GLU A 2 -6.36 -22.71 -25.31
CA GLU A 2 -5.48 -21.68 -25.89
C GLU A 2 -5.78 -20.34 -25.23
N GLN A 3 -4.73 -19.68 -24.74
CA GLN A 3 -4.86 -18.40 -24.01
C GLN A 3 -4.85 -17.25 -25.02
N ILE A 4 -6.00 -17.07 -25.67
CA ILE A 4 -6.17 -16.13 -26.81
C ILE A 4 -5.84 -14.66 -26.47
N TRP A 5 -5.93 -14.28 -25.18
CA TRP A 5 -5.62 -12.92 -24.71
C TRP A 5 -4.13 -12.56 -24.81
N PHE A 6 -3.21 -13.54 -24.83
CA PHE A 6 -1.79 -13.27 -25.00
C PHE A 6 -1.45 -12.58 -26.33
N LYS A 7 -2.30 -12.75 -27.35
CA LYS A 7 -2.13 -12.08 -28.64
C LYS A 7 -2.28 -10.55 -28.55
N SER A 8 -2.93 -10.07 -27.48
CA SER A 8 -3.16 -8.64 -27.22
C SER A 8 -2.14 -8.04 -26.26
N TYR A 9 -1.20 -8.83 -25.74
CA TYR A 9 -0.16 -8.33 -24.85
C TYR A 9 0.94 -7.63 -25.65
N ASP A 10 1.44 -6.51 -25.11
CA ASP A 10 2.67 -5.92 -25.59
C ASP A 10 3.84 -6.90 -25.42
N ALA A 11 4.81 -6.87 -26.32
CA ALA A 11 5.95 -7.80 -26.31
C ALA A 11 6.82 -7.67 -25.03
N SER A 12 6.73 -6.55 -24.31
CA SER A 12 7.42 -6.31 -23.05
C SER A 12 6.73 -6.95 -21.84
N ILE A 13 5.47 -7.39 -21.99
CA ILE A 13 4.67 -7.96 -20.90
C ILE A 13 4.89 -9.46 -20.83
N LYS A 14 5.39 -9.95 -19.70
CA LYS A 14 5.52 -11.38 -19.44
C LYS A 14 4.14 -12.05 -19.36
N HIS A 15 4.00 -13.24 -19.93
CA HIS A 15 2.74 -13.99 -19.88
C HIS A 15 2.47 -14.59 -18.50
N GLU A 16 3.51 -14.79 -17.69
CA GLU A 16 3.42 -15.32 -16.33
C GLU A 16 4.14 -14.40 -15.37
N VAL A 17 3.61 -14.27 -14.16
CA VAL A 17 4.20 -13.52 -13.06
C VAL A 17 4.83 -14.51 -12.10
N ASP A 18 6.12 -14.36 -11.87
CA ASP A 18 6.81 -15.05 -10.79
C ASP A 18 6.51 -14.33 -9.47
N VAL A 19 5.58 -14.91 -8.70
CA VAL A 19 5.12 -14.31 -7.43
C VAL A 19 6.20 -14.36 -6.36
N ASP A 20 7.12 -15.30 -6.43
CA ASP A 20 8.19 -15.47 -5.44
C ASP A 20 9.34 -14.47 -5.66
N ALA A 21 9.48 -13.95 -6.88
CA ALA A 21 10.54 -13.00 -7.21
C ALA A 21 10.35 -11.60 -6.62
N LEU A 22 9.13 -11.23 -6.20
CA LEU A 22 8.80 -9.88 -5.76
C LEU A 22 8.84 -9.70 -4.23
N GLY A 23 8.80 -10.80 -3.47
CA GLY A 23 8.66 -10.75 -2.01
C GLY A 23 7.28 -10.25 -1.56
N THR A 24 7.23 -9.53 -0.46
CA THR A 24 5.99 -8.97 0.09
C THR A 24 5.63 -7.63 -0.57
N ILE A 25 4.39 -7.17 -0.38
CA ILE A 25 3.95 -5.82 -0.81
C ILE A 25 4.84 -4.73 -0.17
N VAL A 26 5.28 -4.93 1.07
CA VAL A 26 6.19 -4.01 1.78
C VAL A 26 7.55 -3.98 1.09
N ASP A 27 8.09 -5.14 0.66
CA ASP A 27 9.36 -5.20 -0.06
C ASP A 27 9.28 -4.47 -1.40
N VAL A 28 8.19 -4.67 -2.14
CA VAL A 28 7.95 -3.96 -3.42
C VAL A 28 7.88 -2.45 -3.21
N PHE A 29 7.18 -1.99 -2.16
CA PHE A 29 7.13 -0.57 -1.83
C PHE A 29 8.51 0.00 -1.48
N ASN A 30 9.26 -0.69 -0.61
CA ASN A 30 10.59 -0.26 -0.18
C ASN A 30 11.58 -0.19 -1.36
N GLN A 31 11.63 -1.21 -2.20
CA GLN A 31 12.44 -1.24 -3.41
C GLN A 31 12.07 -0.09 -4.38
N SER A 32 10.78 0.18 -4.53
CA SER A 32 10.30 1.28 -5.37
C SER A 32 10.69 2.64 -4.79
N ALA A 33 10.62 2.80 -3.47
CA ALA A 33 11.00 4.02 -2.77
C ALA A 33 12.51 4.32 -2.89
N GLU A 34 13.35 3.29 -2.88
CA GLU A 34 14.78 3.43 -3.13
C GLU A 34 15.07 3.78 -4.60
N LYS A 35 14.49 3.00 -5.52
CA LYS A 35 14.77 3.12 -6.95
C LYS A 35 14.25 4.43 -7.56
N PHE A 36 13.11 4.92 -7.10
CA PHE A 36 12.39 6.06 -7.66
C PHE A 36 12.25 7.23 -6.68
N ALA A 37 13.16 7.36 -5.71
CA ALA A 37 13.08 8.24 -4.55
C ALA A 37 12.53 9.65 -4.85
N ASP A 38 13.03 10.29 -5.90
CA ASP A 38 12.68 11.67 -6.24
C ASP A 38 11.54 11.79 -7.26
N GLN A 39 11.01 10.66 -7.73
CA GLN A 39 9.86 10.68 -8.64
C GLN A 39 8.55 10.86 -7.90
N PRO A 40 7.53 11.47 -8.53
CA PRO A 40 6.18 11.55 -7.98
C PRO A 40 5.62 10.16 -7.66
N ALA A 41 5.13 9.96 -6.44
CA ALA A 41 4.51 8.72 -6.00
C ALA A 41 2.98 8.83 -5.96
N TYR A 42 2.45 9.83 -5.27
CA TYR A 42 1.02 10.02 -5.09
C TYR A 42 0.62 11.49 -5.24
N THR A 43 -0.53 11.71 -5.89
CA THR A 43 -1.11 13.05 -6.07
C THR A 43 -2.57 13.05 -5.61
N SER A 44 -2.94 14.00 -4.78
CA SER A 44 -4.34 14.26 -4.39
C SER A 44 -4.55 15.76 -4.20
N VAL A 45 -5.66 16.27 -4.71
CA VAL A 45 -6.10 17.68 -4.55
C VAL A 45 -4.96 18.69 -4.75
N LYS A 46 -4.23 18.60 -5.86
CA LYS A 46 -3.10 19.47 -6.27
C LYS A 46 -1.83 19.33 -5.41
N THR A 47 -1.77 18.40 -4.48
CA THR A 47 -0.56 18.09 -3.71
C THR A 47 0.03 16.78 -4.18
N THR A 48 1.33 16.78 -4.44
CA THR A 48 2.09 15.58 -4.84
C THR A 48 3.19 15.32 -3.83
N ILE A 49 3.33 14.07 -3.43
CA ILE A 49 4.49 13.58 -2.67
C ILE A 49 5.32 12.64 -3.55
N ASN A 50 6.64 12.69 -3.39
CA ASN A 50 7.54 11.76 -4.04
C ASN A 50 7.69 10.46 -3.22
N TYR A 51 8.38 9.47 -3.78
CA TYR A 51 8.58 8.18 -3.11
C TYR A 51 9.37 8.31 -1.80
N ARG A 52 10.36 9.20 -1.74
CA ARG A 52 11.14 9.46 -0.51
C ARG A 52 10.24 9.98 0.60
N GLN A 53 9.43 11.00 0.33
CA GLN A 53 8.47 11.54 1.29
C GLN A 53 7.42 10.51 1.71
N ALA A 54 6.90 9.73 0.76
CA ALA A 54 5.97 8.65 1.06
C ALA A 54 6.60 7.62 2.03
N LYS A 55 7.86 7.23 1.79
CA LYS A 55 8.60 6.30 2.66
C LYS A 55 8.79 6.87 4.07
N GLU A 56 9.19 8.14 4.18
CA GLU A 56 9.36 8.81 5.47
C GLU A 56 8.04 8.82 6.27
N TYR A 57 6.91 9.14 5.64
CA TYR A 57 5.61 9.12 6.30
C TYR A 57 5.17 7.69 6.68
N VAL A 58 5.43 6.71 5.85
CA VAL A 58 5.17 5.30 6.14
C VAL A 58 5.97 4.86 7.37
N ASP A 59 7.27 5.20 7.46
CA ASP A 59 8.11 4.82 8.59
C ASP A 59 7.66 5.50 9.90
N GLN A 60 7.28 6.79 9.84
CA GLN A 60 6.74 7.52 10.97
C GLN A 60 5.43 6.89 11.46
N PHE A 61 4.53 6.53 10.55
CA PHE A 61 3.27 5.91 10.91
C PHE A 61 3.47 4.49 11.46
N THR A 62 4.39 3.71 10.89
CA THR A 62 4.79 2.40 11.45
C THR A 62 5.27 2.54 12.89
N SER A 63 6.16 3.51 13.14
CA SER A 63 6.68 3.79 14.49
C SER A 63 5.57 4.18 15.47
N PHE A 64 4.62 5.01 15.03
CA PHE A 64 3.46 5.39 15.83
C PHE A 64 2.60 4.18 16.21
N LEU A 65 2.29 3.29 15.25
CA LEU A 65 1.52 2.08 15.52
C LEU A 65 2.19 1.17 16.56
N GLN A 66 3.51 1.01 16.45
CA GLN A 66 4.28 0.12 17.31
C GLN A 66 4.56 0.72 18.70
N ASN A 67 4.94 1.99 18.76
CA ASN A 67 5.46 2.60 20.00
C ASN A 67 4.39 3.34 20.80
N GLU A 68 3.40 3.97 20.13
CA GLU A 68 2.35 4.73 20.81
C GLU A 68 1.08 3.88 21.01
N LEU A 69 0.66 3.17 19.96
CA LEU A 69 -0.53 2.31 20.04
C LEU A 69 -0.22 0.88 20.50
N HIS A 70 1.06 0.52 20.58
CA HIS A 70 1.55 -0.80 20.98
C HIS A 70 0.93 -1.97 20.20
N LEU A 71 0.60 -1.73 18.92
CA LEU A 71 0.07 -2.77 18.05
C LEU A 71 1.15 -3.81 17.73
N LYS A 72 0.72 -5.06 17.67
CA LYS A 72 1.58 -6.23 17.42
C LYS A 72 1.22 -6.86 16.08
N GLN A 73 2.14 -7.68 15.58
CA GLN A 73 1.88 -8.50 14.41
C GLN A 73 0.59 -9.32 14.56
N GLY A 74 -0.29 -9.21 13.58
CA GLY A 74 -1.58 -9.89 13.57
C GLY A 74 -2.74 -9.09 14.16
N ASP A 75 -2.49 -7.95 14.81
CA ASP A 75 -3.55 -7.02 15.19
C ASP A 75 -4.26 -6.47 13.95
N ARG A 76 -5.49 -6.02 14.11
CA ARG A 76 -6.31 -5.50 13.00
C ARG A 76 -6.48 -4.00 13.13
N LEU A 77 -6.27 -3.29 12.02
CA LEU A 77 -6.52 -1.86 11.89
C LEU A 77 -7.61 -1.62 10.84
N ALA A 78 -8.77 -1.16 11.28
CA ALA A 78 -9.81 -0.70 10.37
C ALA A 78 -9.39 0.65 9.76
N VAL A 79 -9.33 0.72 8.43
CA VAL A 79 -8.98 1.92 7.68
C VAL A 79 -10.21 2.42 6.94
N MET A 80 -10.82 3.46 7.48
CA MET A 80 -12.03 4.09 6.95
C MET A 80 -11.67 5.47 6.39
N MET A 81 -11.17 5.52 5.17
CA MET A 81 -10.65 6.73 4.54
C MET A 81 -11.07 6.82 3.08
N ALA A 82 -11.24 8.05 2.59
CA ALA A 82 -11.33 8.33 1.15
C ALA A 82 -9.95 8.22 0.48
N ASN A 83 -9.92 8.34 -0.86
CA ASN A 83 -8.68 8.34 -1.66
C ASN A 83 -7.89 9.65 -1.47
N LEU A 84 -7.19 9.75 -0.35
CA LEU A 84 -6.34 10.87 0.05
C LEU A 84 -4.87 10.46 0.06
N LEU A 85 -3.95 11.42 0.12
CA LEU A 85 -2.49 11.15 0.23
C LEU A 85 -2.14 10.30 1.47
N GLN A 86 -2.93 10.43 2.53
CA GLN A 86 -2.73 9.67 3.77
C GLN A 86 -3.05 8.18 3.63
N TYR A 87 -3.94 7.81 2.70
CA TYR A 87 -4.37 6.42 2.56
C TYR A 87 -3.21 5.45 2.28
N PRO A 88 -2.36 5.65 1.26
CA PRO A 88 -1.22 4.76 1.04
C PRO A 88 -0.24 4.76 2.21
N VAL A 89 -0.03 5.90 2.90
CA VAL A 89 0.82 5.98 4.09
C VAL A 89 0.31 5.08 5.20
N VAL A 90 -1.00 5.15 5.50
CA VAL A 90 -1.64 4.33 6.52
C VAL A 90 -1.58 2.85 6.17
N VAL A 91 -1.89 2.49 4.93
CA VAL A 91 -1.90 1.09 4.48
C VAL A 91 -0.49 0.49 4.53
N PHE A 92 0.50 1.12 3.90
CA PHE A 92 1.87 0.59 3.89
C PHE A 92 2.51 0.62 5.28
N GLY A 93 2.23 1.64 6.10
CA GLY A 93 2.72 1.68 7.47
C GLY A 93 2.13 0.60 8.37
N ALA A 94 0.84 0.29 8.22
CA ALA A 94 0.21 -0.82 8.93
C ALA A 94 0.79 -2.18 8.49
N LEU A 95 0.94 -2.40 7.18
CA LEU A 95 1.55 -3.63 6.66
C LEU A 95 3.01 -3.78 7.12
N GLN A 96 3.78 -2.69 7.13
CA GLN A 96 5.17 -2.69 7.61
C GLN A 96 5.26 -2.98 9.12
N ALA A 97 4.27 -2.56 9.91
CA ALA A 97 4.15 -2.91 11.32
C ALA A 97 3.68 -4.36 11.56
N GLY A 98 3.33 -5.11 10.52
CA GLY A 98 2.78 -6.47 10.63
C GLY A 98 1.29 -6.51 10.99
N VAL A 99 0.60 -5.37 10.88
CA VAL A 99 -0.82 -5.21 11.21
C VAL A 99 -1.70 -5.58 10.01
N ILE A 100 -2.81 -6.25 10.27
CA ILE A 100 -3.79 -6.63 9.24
C ILE A 100 -4.67 -5.42 8.92
N VAL A 101 -4.62 -4.94 7.68
CA VAL A 101 -5.45 -3.84 7.22
C VAL A 101 -6.85 -4.34 6.89
N VAL A 102 -7.87 -3.72 7.48
CA VAL A 102 -9.29 -3.95 7.19
C VAL A 102 -9.84 -2.70 6.52
N ASN A 103 -9.93 -2.73 5.20
CA ASN A 103 -10.48 -1.60 4.45
C ASN A 103 -11.98 -1.50 4.68
N THR A 104 -12.41 -0.34 5.15
CA THR A 104 -13.81 -0.06 5.50
C THR A 104 -14.31 1.10 4.64
N ASN A 105 -15.45 0.90 4.00
CA ASN A 105 -16.04 1.96 3.19
C ASN A 105 -16.48 3.13 4.07
N PRO A 106 -16.02 4.38 3.83
CA PRO A 106 -16.42 5.55 4.62
C PRO A 106 -17.91 5.90 4.51
N LEU A 107 -18.65 5.27 3.59
CA LEU A 107 -20.09 5.43 3.44
C LEU A 107 -20.90 4.37 4.20
N TYR A 108 -20.27 3.43 4.88
CA TYR A 108 -20.97 2.43 5.67
C TYR A 108 -21.74 3.07 6.83
N THR A 109 -22.95 2.59 7.03
CA THR A 109 -23.78 2.91 8.20
C THR A 109 -23.31 2.14 9.44
N SER A 110 -23.75 2.55 10.62
CA SER A 110 -23.45 1.83 11.86
C SER A 110 -23.95 0.38 11.87
N GLU A 111 -25.01 0.06 11.12
CA GLU A 111 -25.51 -1.31 10.96
C GLU A 111 -24.58 -2.18 10.11
N GLU A 112 -23.99 -1.61 9.03
CA GLU A 112 -23.06 -2.32 8.15
C GLU A 112 -21.67 -2.47 8.77
N MET A 113 -21.38 -1.76 9.85
CA MET A 113 -20.11 -1.82 10.62
C MET A 113 -20.13 -2.85 11.74
N LYS A 114 -21.27 -3.49 12.05
CA LYS A 114 -21.41 -4.56 13.07
C LYS A 114 -20.98 -5.91 12.52
#